data_cbba6f4a3063fba081d4ad73fdc27899
#
_entry.id   cbba6f4a3063fba081d4ad73fdc27899
#
_cell.length_a   1.000
_cell.length_b   1.000
_cell.length_c   1.000
_cell.angle_alpha   90.00
_cell.angle_beta   90.00
_cell.angle_gamma   90.00
#
_symmetry.space_group_name_H-M   'P 1'
#
loop_
_entity.id
_entity.type
_entity.pdbx_description
1 polymer ?
#
loop_
_entity_poly.entity_id
_entity_poly.type
_entity_poly.pdbx_seq_one_letter_code
_entity_poly.pdbx_strand_id
1 'polypeptide(L)'
;IEVSDEIIITNKGRIEHTGTPIEIYHNPKTAFTASFFGETTFVDDYSKFHNFEHIENVEKAIVRPEFVKVTKKNEVQKYKSSASHGVAKNVLFRGDSIEVVVDVDGTELKARRGLDEQAIEVGEEVDVFLYRIFVTVGDKAYLLDNKSISEDSLVI
;
A
#
# COMPACT_ATOMS: atom_id res chain seq x y z
N ILE A 1 17.12 -5.20 9.69
CA ILE A 1 17.66 -6.44 9.10
C ILE A 1 18.78 -6.09 8.16
N GLU A 2 19.93 -6.57 8.45
CA GLU A 2 21.05 -6.39 7.57
C GLU A 2 21.16 -7.56 6.65
N VAL A 3 21.26 -7.22 5.47
CA VAL A 3 21.88 -7.79 4.62
C VAL A 3 21.89 -8.98 4.01
N SER A 4 22.04 -9.66 3.40
CA SER A 4 22.34 -10.72 2.44
C SER A 4 22.06 -12.14 2.91
N ASP A 5 21.64 -12.33 4.13
CA ASP A 5 21.27 -13.65 4.62
C ASP A 5 19.94 -14.08 4.02
N GLU A 6 19.85 -15.33 3.64
CA GLU A 6 18.58 -15.88 3.20
C GLU A 6 17.72 -16.25 4.39
N ILE A 7 16.42 -16.03 4.24
CA ILE A 7 15.44 -16.48 5.22
C ILE A 7 14.51 -17.48 4.55
N ILE A 8 13.94 -18.35 5.37
CA ILE A 8 12.98 -19.36 4.93
C ILE A 8 11.68 -19.08 5.69
N ILE A 9 10.61 -18.88 4.95
CA ILE A 9 9.29 -18.71 5.53
C ILE A 9 8.52 -20.00 5.40
N THR A 10 8.06 -20.55 6.54
CA THR A 10 7.31 -21.80 6.54
C THR A 10 5.90 -21.56 7.04
N ASN A 11 4.98 -22.36 6.56
CA ASN A 11 3.59 -22.34 6.95
C ASN A 11 3.11 -23.80 7.03
N LYS A 12 2.67 -24.21 8.22
CA LYS A 12 2.21 -25.58 8.46
C LYS A 12 3.21 -26.65 8.04
N GLY A 13 4.50 -26.41 8.34
CA GLY A 13 5.58 -27.33 8.02
C GLY A 13 6.04 -27.33 6.57
N ARG A 14 5.46 -26.50 5.72
CA ARG A 14 5.86 -26.37 4.32
C ARG A 14 6.61 -25.08 4.09
N ILE A 15 7.59 -25.13 3.19
CA ILE A 15 8.33 -23.93 2.80
C ILE A 15 7.44 -23.09 1.89
N GLU A 16 7.14 -21.86 2.33
CA GLU A 16 6.35 -20.92 1.53
C GLU A 16 7.24 -20.09 0.62
N HIS A 17 8.38 -19.66 1.11
CA HIS A 17 9.25 -18.77 0.36
C HIS A 17 10.66 -18.83 0.94
N THR A 18 11.65 -18.77 0.07
CA THR A 18 13.05 -18.60 0.45
C THR A 18 13.63 -17.44 -0.33
N GLY A 19 14.53 -16.70 0.28
CA GLY A 19 15.21 -15.58 -0.36
C GLY A 19 15.75 -14.61 0.68
N THR A 20 16.29 -13.50 0.21
CA THR A 20 16.70 -12.43 1.13
C THR A 20 15.46 -11.72 1.67
N PRO A 21 15.56 -11.08 2.86
CA PRO A 21 14.43 -10.32 3.40
C PRO A 21 13.86 -9.29 2.43
N ILE A 22 14.73 -8.58 1.72
CA ILE A 22 14.31 -7.56 0.75
C ILE A 22 13.55 -8.18 -0.41
N GLU A 23 14.04 -9.30 -0.96
CA GLU A 23 13.36 -9.98 -2.08
C GLU A 23 11.98 -10.44 -1.69
N ILE A 24 11.86 -11.05 -0.51
CA ILE A 24 10.58 -11.56 -0.03
C ILE A 24 9.61 -10.41 0.24
N TYR A 25 10.11 -9.32 0.80
CA TYR A 25 9.28 -8.15 1.10
C TYR A 25 8.74 -7.48 -0.18
N HIS A 26 9.60 -7.29 -1.17
CA HIS A 26 9.21 -6.60 -2.40
C HIS A 26 8.43 -7.48 -3.37
N ASN A 27 8.64 -8.77 -3.34
CA ASN A 27 8.04 -9.68 -4.32
C ASN A 27 7.54 -10.97 -3.67
N PRO A 28 6.59 -10.86 -2.73
CA PRO A 28 6.01 -12.05 -2.11
C PRO A 28 5.22 -12.84 -3.15
N LYS A 29 5.40 -14.16 -3.14
CA LYS A 29 4.76 -15.04 -4.13
C LYS A 29 3.48 -15.68 -3.63
N THR A 30 3.28 -15.72 -2.32
CA THR A 30 2.10 -16.34 -1.72
C THR A 30 1.33 -15.35 -0.87
N ALA A 31 0.05 -15.62 -0.66
CA ALA A 31 -0.79 -14.81 0.20
C ALA A 31 -0.24 -14.75 1.62
N PHE A 32 0.28 -15.89 2.12
CA PHE A 32 0.89 -15.95 3.44
C PHE A 32 2.10 -15.01 3.54
N THR A 33 3.00 -15.10 2.57
CA THR A 33 4.21 -14.27 2.55
C THR A 33 3.88 -12.79 2.39
N ALA A 34 2.88 -12.46 1.55
CA ALA A 34 2.48 -11.07 1.34
C ALA A 34 1.99 -10.41 2.64
N SER A 35 1.35 -11.18 3.51
CA SER A 35 0.82 -10.67 4.78
C SER A 35 1.80 -10.79 5.94
N PHE A 36 2.95 -11.45 5.74
CA PHE A 36 3.88 -11.78 6.82
C PHE A 36 4.70 -10.59 7.31
N PHE A 37 5.15 -9.73 6.42
CA PHE A 37 6.06 -8.64 6.77
C PHE A 37 5.36 -7.29 6.86
N GLY A 38 5.77 -6.51 7.85
CA GLY A 38 5.43 -5.11 7.99
C GLY A 38 3.96 -4.87 8.36
N GLU A 39 3.60 -3.61 8.37
CA GLU A 39 2.22 -3.22 8.60
C GLU A 39 1.42 -3.44 7.32
N THR A 40 0.29 -4.10 7.44
CA THR A 40 -0.60 -4.35 6.31
C THR A 40 -2.02 -3.97 6.66
N THR A 41 -2.73 -3.45 5.68
CA THR A 41 -4.16 -3.22 5.78
C THR A 41 -4.85 -4.12 4.75
N PHE A 42 -5.88 -4.84 5.17
CA PHE A 42 -6.68 -5.65 4.28
C PHE A 42 -7.85 -4.83 3.77
N VAL A 43 -8.05 -4.88 2.45
CA VAL A 43 -9.14 -4.16 1.78
C VAL A 43 -10.07 -5.17 1.16
N ASP A 44 -11.36 -5.10 1.50
CA ASP A 44 -12.35 -6.06 0.99
C ASP A 44 -12.62 -5.88 -0.49
N ASP A 45 -12.72 -4.64 -0.94
CA ASP A 45 -13.01 -4.34 -2.33
C ASP A 45 -12.07 -3.24 -2.82
N TYR A 46 -11.05 -3.63 -3.57
CA TYR A 46 -10.07 -2.68 -4.08
C TYR A 46 -10.57 -1.89 -5.30
N SER A 47 -11.71 -2.24 -5.85
CA SER A 47 -12.27 -1.52 -7.01
C SER A 47 -12.60 -0.07 -6.69
N LYS A 48 -12.72 0.29 -5.42
CA LYS A 48 -12.91 1.69 -5.01
C LYS A 48 -11.68 2.56 -5.25
N PHE A 49 -10.52 1.97 -5.47
CA PHE A 49 -9.30 2.69 -5.80
C PHE A 49 -9.12 2.71 -7.31
N HIS A 50 -8.79 3.88 -7.84
CA HIS A 50 -8.76 4.11 -9.28
C HIS A 50 -7.54 3.48 -9.96
N ASN A 51 -7.73 3.06 -11.20
CA ASN A 51 -6.66 2.66 -12.12
C ASN A 51 -5.87 1.41 -11.74
N PHE A 52 -6.53 0.43 -11.12
CA PHE A 52 -5.97 -0.90 -10.96
C PHE A 52 -6.66 -1.89 -11.88
N GLU A 53 -5.87 -2.84 -12.38
CA GLU A 53 -6.40 -3.93 -13.18
C GLU A 53 -7.41 -4.74 -12.37
N HIS A 54 -8.52 -5.11 -13.00
CA HIS A 54 -9.50 -5.99 -12.39
C HIS A 54 -9.03 -7.43 -12.50
N ILE A 55 -8.88 -8.11 -11.37
CA ILE A 55 -8.51 -9.52 -11.29
C ILE A 55 -9.72 -10.29 -10.75
N GLU A 56 -10.06 -11.39 -11.42
CA GLU A 56 -11.17 -12.24 -10.98
C GLU A 56 -10.79 -13.07 -9.75
N ASN A 57 -11.77 -13.29 -8.89
CA ASN A 57 -11.66 -14.17 -7.72
C ASN A 57 -10.63 -13.70 -6.68
N VAL A 58 -10.44 -12.40 -6.56
CA VAL A 58 -9.59 -11.85 -5.52
C VAL A 58 -10.24 -12.09 -4.15
N GLU A 59 -9.50 -12.73 -3.25
CA GLU A 59 -9.97 -12.98 -1.90
C GLU A 59 -9.65 -11.83 -0.96
N LYS A 60 -8.44 -11.27 -1.08
CA LYS A 60 -7.96 -10.16 -0.26
C LYS A 60 -7.14 -9.21 -1.09
N ALA A 61 -7.24 -7.95 -0.75
CA ALA A 61 -6.31 -6.94 -1.22
C ALA A 61 -5.51 -6.44 -0.03
N ILE A 62 -4.22 -6.25 -0.21
CA ILE A 62 -3.29 -5.92 0.85
C ILE A 62 -2.58 -4.62 0.50
N VAL A 63 -2.65 -3.65 1.40
CA VAL A 63 -2.02 -2.35 1.23
C VAL A 63 -1.01 -2.14 2.36
N ARG A 64 0.18 -1.66 2.01
CA ARG A 64 1.20 -1.26 2.97
C ARG A 64 1.28 0.26 3.04
N PRO A 65 1.71 0.84 4.18
CA PRO A 65 1.77 2.31 4.31
C PRO A 65 2.60 2.99 3.23
N GLU A 66 3.70 2.39 2.78
CA GLU A 66 4.55 2.97 1.74
C GLU A 66 3.90 2.97 0.36
N PHE A 67 2.79 2.26 0.19
CA PHE A 67 2.02 2.29 -1.07
C PHE A 67 1.06 3.47 -1.14
N VAL A 68 0.87 4.18 -0.04
CA VAL A 68 -0.16 5.19 0.10
C VAL A 68 0.46 6.58 0.18
N LYS A 69 0.04 7.47 -0.70
CA LYS A 69 0.43 8.88 -0.66
C LYS A 69 -0.79 9.71 -0.29
N VAL A 70 -0.69 10.43 0.82
CA VAL A 70 -1.74 11.35 1.26
C VAL A 70 -1.26 12.76 1.06
N THR A 71 -2.07 13.58 0.39
CA THR A 71 -1.77 14.98 0.16
C THR A 71 -2.95 15.85 0.55
N LYS A 72 -2.65 17.06 1.01
CA LYS A 72 -3.68 18.05 1.27
C LYS A 72 -4.30 18.50 -0.06
N LYS A 73 -5.52 18.99 -0.03
CA LYS A 73 -6.21 19.43 -1.25
C LYS A 73 -5.47 20.56 -1.98
N ASN A 74 -4.71 21.38 -1.26
CA ASN A 74 -3.94 22.48 -1.85
C ASN A 74 -2.50 22.11 -2.21
N GLU A 75 -2.08 20.86 -1.98
CA GLU A 75 -0.74 20.42 -2.36
C GLU A 75 -0.71 19.97 -3.81
N VAL A 76 0.47 20.08 -4.43
CA VAL A 76 0.71 19.54 -5.76
C VAL A 76 0.81 18.03 -5.66
N GLN A 77 0.00 17.33 -6.43
CA GLN A 77 0.00 15.88 -6.51
C GLN A 77 0.01 15.47 -7.99
N LYS A 78 1.06 14.76 -8.39
CA LYS A 78 1.26 14.35 -9.78
C LYS A 78 0.09 13.52 -10.32
N TYR A 79 -0.47 12.67 -9.49
CA TYR A 79 -1.55 11.76 -9.89
C TYR A 79 -2.89 12.15 -9.29
N LYS A 80 -3.13 13.42 -9.13
CA LYS A 80 -4.35 13.93 -8.45
C LYS A 80 -5.64 13.43 -9.10
N SER A 81 -5.66 13.32 -10.42
CA SER A 81 -6.85 12.85 -11.15
C SER A 81 -7.20 11.40 -10.85
N SER A 82 -6.23 10.62 -10.40
CA SER A 82 -6.40 9.21 -10.03
C SER A 82 -6.46 9.00 -8.53
N ALA A 83 -6.37 10.05 -7.75
CA ALA A 83 -6.44 9.96 -6.30
C ALA A 83 -7.89 9.81 -5.85
N SER A 84 -8.07 9.13 -4.73
CA SER A 84 -9.36 9.00 -4.08
C SER A 84 -9.52 10.11 -3.04
N HIS A 85 -10.77 10.49 -2.78
CA HIS A 85 -11.07 11.41 -1.69
C HIS A 85 -11.04 10.66 -0.36
N GLY A 86 -10.40 11.24 0.63
CA GLY A 86 -10.34 10.66 1.97
C GLY A 86 -10.47 11.71 3.05
N VAL A 87 -10.63 11.24 4.29
CA VAL A 87 -10.68 12.09 5.48
C VAL A 87 -9.67 11.55 6.48
N ALA A 88 -8.83 12.43 7.01
CA ALA A 88 -7.85 12.05 8.03
C ALA A 88 -8.59 11.73 9.34
N LYS A 89 -8.41 10.51 9.82
CA LYS A 89 -9.05 10.03 11.06
C LYS A 89 -8.13 10.13 12.26
N ASN A 90 -6.82 10.01 12.03
CA ASN A 90 -5.84 10.12 13.10
C ASN A 90 -4.51 10.56 12.52
N VAL A 91 -3.72 11.24 13.34
CA VAL A 91 -2.41 11.76 12.95
C VAL A 91 -1.47 11.50 14.12
N LEU A 92 -0.44 10.67 13.91
CA LEU A 92 0.43 10.21 14.97
C LEU A 92 1.89 10.49 14.64
N PHE A 93 2.58 11.12 15.57
CA PHE A 93 4.02 11.33 15.45
C PHE A 93 4.75 10.02 15.78
N ARG A 94 5.61 9.55 14.88
CA ARG A 94 6.35 8.30 15.02
C ARG A 94 7.86 8.51 15.22
N GLY A 95 8.30 9.74 15.45
CA GLY A 95 9.70 10.05 15.63
C GLY A 95 10.40 10.46 14.34
N ASP A 96 10.40 9.60 13.35
CA ASP A 96 11.01 9.85 12.03
C ASP A 96 10.01 10.25 10.95
N SER A 97 8.73 10.09 11.23
CA SER A 97 7.65 10.39 10.29
C SER A 97 6.35 10.65 11.03
N ILE A 98 5.36 11.10 10.28
CA ILE A 98 3.99 11.25 10.76
C ILE A 98 3.15 10.15 10.12
N GLU A 99 2.47 9.36 10.92
CA GLU A 99 1.50 8.38 10.43
C GLU A 99 0.14 9.06 10.34
N VAL A 100 -0.49 8.98 9.18
CA VAL A 100 -1.84 9.48 8.97
C VAL A 100 -2.75 8.30 8.67
N VAL A 101 -3.80 8.15 9.47
CA VAL A 101 -4.84 7.16 9.21
C VAL A 101 -5.95 7.88 8.45
N VAL A 102 -6.24 7.39 7.25
CA VAL A 102 -7.25 8.01 6.39
C VAL A 102 -8.38 7.04 6.11
N ASP A 103 -9.59 7.58 6.09
CA ASP A 103 -10.76 6.83 5.66
C ASP A 103 -11.07 7.15 4.21
N VAL A 104 -11.10 6.12 3.38
CA VAL A 104 -11.48 6.23 1.98
C VAL A 104 -12.72 5.37 1.78
N ASP A 105 -13.85 6.00 1.75
CA ASP A 105 -15.15 5.33 1.51
C ASP A 105 -15.34 4.10 2.40
N GLY A 106 -15.10 4.27 3.71
CA GLY A 106 -15.28 3.21 4.71
C GLY A 106 -14.07 2.32 4.92
N THR A 107 -13.01 2.46 4.14
CA THR A 107 -11.78 1.70 4.30
C THR A 107 -10.71 2.58 4.92
N GLU A 108 -10.14 2.14 6.03
CA GLU A 108 -9.05 2.87 6.68
C GLU A 108 -7.70 2.41 6.16
N LEU A 109 -6.89 3.35 5.74
CA LEU A 109 -5.52 3.12 5.29
C LEU A 109 -4.57 3.92 6.14
N LYS A 110 -3.34 3.43 6.26
CA LYS A 110 -2.26 4.14 6.93
C LYS A 110 -1.28 4.67 5.89
N ALA A 111 -0.84 5.89 6.06
CA ALA A 111 0.18 6.50 5.21
C ALA A 111 1.22 7.18 6.08
N ARG A 112 2.42 7.36 5.56
CA ARG A 112 3.49 8.08 6.24
C ARG A 112 3.78 9.38 5.50
N ARG A 113 3.90 10.45 6.27
CA ARG A 113 4.32 11.76 5.74
C ARG A 113 5.64 12.15 6.38
N GLY A 114 6.46 12.89 5.64
CA GLY A 114 7.69 13.44 6.18
C GLY A 114 7.41 14.54 7.20
N LEU A 115 8.36 14.72 8.10
CA LEU A 115 8.26 15.76 9.13
C LEU A 115 8.32 17.17 8.53
N ASP A 116 8.87 17.30 7.33
CA ASP A 116 9.00 18.56 6.59
C ASP A 116 7.79 18.89 5.72
N GLU A 117 6.85 17.97 5.58
CA GLU A 117 5.63 18.22 4.83
C GLU A 117 4.61 18.99 5.67
N GLN A 118 3.68 19.69 5.00
CA GLN A 118 2.63 20.42 5.72
C GLN A 118 1.82 19.47 6.60
N ALA A 119 1.48 19.94 7.79
CA ALA A 119 0.73 19.11 8.73
C ALA A 119 -0.70 18.88 8.25
N ILE A 120 -1.16 17.65 8.41
CA ILE A 120 -2.55 17.27 8.17
C ILE A 120 -3.21 17.17 9.54
N GLU A 121 -4.42 17.70 9.66
CA GLU A 121 -5.17 17.67 10.90
C GLU A 121 -6.27 16.61 10.85
N VAL A 122 -6.63 16.12 12.02
CA VAL A 122 -7.75 15.17 12.16
C VAL A 122 -9.02 15.85 11.65
N GLY A 123 -9.75 15.16 10.80
CA GLY A 123 -10.97 15.65 10.18
C GLY A 123 -10.74 16.36 8.84
N GLU A 124 -9.50 16.58 8.46
CA GLU A 124 -9.19 17.25 7.18
C GLU A 124 -9.49 16.34 5.99
N GLU A 125 -10.06 16.93 4.95
CA GLU A 125 -10.25 16.25 3.67
C GLU A 125 -8.93 16.23 2.91
N VAL A 126 -8.57 15.06 2.37
CA VAL A 126 -7.30 14.84 1.72
C VAL A 126 -7.48 14.04 0.43
N ASP A 127 -6.45 14.06 -0.40
CA ASP A 127 -6.36 13.17 -1.55
C ASP A 127 -5.49 11.97 -1.19
N VAL A 128 -5.92 10.79 -1.58
CA VAL A 128 -5.23 9.54 -1.29
C VAL A 128 -4.91 8.84 -2.60
N PHE A 129 -3.62 8.70 -2.89
CA PHE A 129 -3.16 8.00 -4.08
C PHE A 129 -2.49 6.69 -3.67
N LEU A 130 -2.93 5.61 -4.31
CA LEU A 130 -2.38 4.28 -4.06
C LEU A 130 -1.46 3.90 -5.22
N TYR A 131 -0.16 3.75 -4.93
CA TYR A 131 0.82 3.41 -5.96
C TYR A 131 0.68 1.99 -6.45
N ARG A 132 0.41 1.07 -5.53
CA ARG A 132 0.33 -0.35 -5.83
C ARG A 132 -0.47 -1.06 -4.75
N ILE A 133 -0.81 -2.30 -5.03
CA ILE A 133 -1.58 -3.14 -4.11
C ILE A 133 -1.22 -4.59 -4.38
N PHE A 134 -1.19 -5.41 -3.35
CA PHE A 134 -1.15 -6.86 -3.53
C PHE A 134 -2.57 -7.40 -3.53
N VAL A 135 -2.85 -8.32 -4.43
CA VAL A 135 -4.13 -9.05 -4.42
C VAL A 135 -3.83 -10.53 -4.29
N THR A 136 -4.71 -11.24 -3.61
CA THR A 136 -4.54 -12.69 -3.42
C THR A 136 -5.66 -13.44 -4.12
N VAL A 137 -5.26 -14.53 -4.80
CA VAL A 137 -6.17 -15.47 -5.44
C VAL A 137 -5.73 -16.86 -4.99
N GLY A 138 -6.54 -17.50 -4.17
CA GLY A 138 -6.12 -18.73 -3.51
C GLY A 138 -4.92 -18.49 -2.61
N ASP A 139 -3.86 -19.24 -2.78
CA ASP A 139 -2.63 -19.09 -2.02
C ASP A 139 -1.58 -18.22 -2.72
N LYS A 140 -1.91 -17.66 -3.89
CA LYS A 140 -0.99 -16.82 -4.66
C LYS A 140 -1.24 -15.34 -4.42
N ALA A 141 -0.16 -14.56 -4.48
CA ALA A 141 -0.22 -13.11 -4.40
C ALA A 141 0.32 -12.49 -5.70
N TYR A 142 -0.33 -11.43 -6.13
CA TYR A 142 0.06 -10.67 -7.32
C TYR A 142 0.22 -9.21 -6.94
N LEU A 143 1.26 -8.57 -7.47
CA LEU A 143 1.46 -7.13 -7.31
C LEU A 143 0.83 -6.42 -8.48
N LEU A 144 -0.06 -5.47 -8.19
CA LEU A 144 -0.65 -4.61 -9.20
C LEU A 144 -0.13 -3.20 -9.00
N ASP A 145 0.46 -2.63 -10.05
CA ASP A 145 0.86 -1.23 -10.06
C ASP A 145 -0.33 -0.38 -10.54
N ASN A 146 -0.45 0.82 -10.00
CA ASN A 146 -1.44 1.77 -10.48
C ASN A 146 -1.11 2.12 -11.93
N LYS A 147 -2.09 2.00 -12.81
CA LYS A 147 -1.93 2.25 -14.26
C LYS A 147 -1.47 3.68 -14.57
N SER A 148 -1.78 4.63 -13.70
CA SER A 148 -1.33 6.01 -13.87
C SER A 148 0.20 6.13 -13.90
N ILE A 149 0.89 5.29 -13.14
CA ILE A 149 2.36 5.25 -13.15
C ILE A 149 2.88 4.71 -14.47
N SER A 150 2.28 3.61 -14.96
CA SER A 150 2.66 3.01 -16.24
C SER A 150 2.40 3.94 -17.41
N GLU A 151 1.25 4.62 -17.42
CA GLU A 151 0.89 5.60 -18.44
C GLU A 151 1.87 6.76 -18.47
N ASP A 152 2.28 7.25 -17.29
CA ASP A 152 3.24 8.33 -17.16
C ASP A 152 4.61 7.95 -17.73
N SER A 153 5.05 6.71 -17.55
CA SER A 153 6.32 6.23 -18.05
C SER A 153 6.34 6.06 -19.57
N LEU A 154 5.18 6.00 -20.21
CA LEU A 154 5.07 5.91 -21.67
C LEU A 154 5.07 7.27 -22.36
N VAL A 155 4.87 8.33 -21.62
CA VAL A 155 4.88 9.70 -22.14
C VAL A 155 6.29 10.25 -21.98
N ILE A 156 7.04 10.19 -23.02
CA ILE A 156 8.41 10.70 -23.02
C ILE A 156 8.45 12.07 -23.67
#